data_34e026bc7546717234269c5427e372b8
#
_entry.id   34e026bc7546717234269c5427e372b8
#
_cell.length_a   1.000
_cell.length_b   1.000
_cell.length_c   1.000
_cell.angle_alpha   90.00
_cell.angle_beta   90.00
_cell.angle_gamma   90.00
#
_symmetry.space_group_name_H-M   'P 1'
#
loop_
_entity.id
_entity.type
_entity.pdbx_description
1 polymer ?
#
loop_
_entity_poly.entity_id
_entity_poly.type
_entity_poly.pdbx_seq_one_letter_code
_entity_poly.pdbx_strand_id
1 'polypeptide(L)' 'MDNNELNLNELEEVSGGKIHFKPEADRAGWIQHKVSATDTLIRIANHYGISDWHKIIDWNPHINKKTNMIRTGEYLWIKK' A
#
# COMPACT_ATOMS: atom_id res chain seq x y z
N MET A 1 -5.97 -20.66 -15.53
CA MET A 1 -6.10 -20.17 -15.31
C MET A 1 -6.30 -19.92 -15.08
N ASP A 2 -5.80 -20.18 -15.03
CA ASP A 2 -5.87 -19.73 -14.59
C ASP A 2 -5.80 -19.73 -14.13
N ASN A 3 -5.42 -20.18 -14.12
CA ASN A 3 -5.23 -19.87 -13.50
C ASN A 3 -4.88 -19.79 -13.20
N ASN A 4 -4.42 -19.89 -13.29
CA ASN A 4 -3.98 -19.61 -12.91
C ASN A 4 -3.73 -19.12 -12.83
N GLU A 5 -3.50 -18.86 -13.09
CA GLU A 5 -3.24 -18.11 -12.92
C GLU A 5 -3.48 -17.92 -12.30
N LEU A 6 -3.56 -18.07 -11.97
CA LEU A 6 -3.78 -17.84 -11.28
C LEU A 6 -3.73 -17.90 -10.55
N ASN A 7 -3.22 -18.26 -10.33
CA ASN A 7 -3.31 -18.23 -9.42
C ASN A 7 -2.62 -17.75 -8.51
N LEU A 8 -1.84 -17.69 -8.66
CA LEU A 8 -1.04 -17.02 -7.91
C LEU A 8 -1.48 -15.75 -7.52
N ASN A 9 -2.12 -15.12 -8.25
CA ASN A 9 -2.81 -13.91 -7.98
C ASN A 9 -3.74 -14.02 -6.88
N GLU A 10 -4.32 -15.14 -6.72
CA GLU A 10 -5.29 -15.31 -5.70
C GLU A 10 -4.74 -15.12 -4.33
N LEU A 11 -3.50 -15.44 -4.14
CA LEU A 11 -2.89 -15.25 -2.85
C LEU A 11 -2.85 -13.80 -2.45
N GLU A 12 -2.60 -12.95 -3.40
CA GLU A 12 -2.56 -11.54 -3.11
C GLU A 12 -3.91 -11.02 -2.75
N GLU A 13 -4.91 -11.51 -3.39
CA GLU A 13 -6.25 -11.04 -3.11
C GLU A 13 -6.72 -11.50 -1.75
N VAL A 14 -6.29 -12.64 -1.34
CA VAL A 14 -6.61 -13.13 -0.01
C VAL A 14 -6.07 -12.20 1.05
N SER A 15 -4.93 -11.56 0.81
CA SER A 15 -4.39 -10.66 1.80
C SER A 15 -5.05 -9.29 1.80
N GLY A 16 -6.11 -9.12 1.04
CA GLY A 16 -6.94 -7.95 1.19
C GLY A 16 -6.79 -6.89 0.14
N GLY A 17 -5.91 -7.06 -0.81
CA GLY A 17 -5.80 -6.07 -1.85
C GLY A 17 -4.63 -6.30 -2.76
N LYS A 18 -4.63 -5.56 -3.84
CA LYS A 18 -3.59 -5.63 -4.84
C LYS A 18 -2.66 -4.46 -4.69
N ILE A 19 -1.41 -4.68 -5.05
CA ILE A 19 -0.44 -3.61 -5.11
C ILE A 19 -0.74 -2.76 -6.34
N HIS A 20 -0.78 -1.46 -6.17
CA HIS A 20 -1.10 -0.54 -7.25
C HIS A 20 0.15 0.20 -7.68
N PHE A 21 0.54 0.04 -8.94
CA PHE A 21 1.67 0.76 -9.50
C PHE A 21 1.23 1.94 -10.38
N LYS A 22 -0.06 2.23 -10.41
CA LYS A 22 -0.61 3.38 -11.10
C LYS A 22 -1.60 4.06 -10.19
N PRO A 23 -1.71 5.39 -10.24
CA PRO A 23 -2.65 6.07 -9.37
C PRO A 23 -4.08 5.72 -9.76
N GLU A 24 -4.94 5.65 -8.78
CA GLU A 24 -6.36 5.47 -8.98
C GLU A 24 -7.02 6.84 -8.96
N ALA A 25 -8.34 6.84 -9.11
CA ALA A 25 -9.10 8.08 -9.01
C ALA A 25 -8.93 8.68 -7.62
N ASP A 26 -8.85 9.99 -7.56
CA ASP A 26 -8.69 10.67 -6.27
C ASP A 26 -9.88 10.43 -5.37
N ARG A 27 -9.62 10.42 -4.08
CA ARG A 27 -10.65 10.34 -3.05
C ARG A 27 -10.55 11.57 -2.17
N ALA A 28 -11.68 12.19 -1.92
CA ALA A 28 -11.71 13.35 -1.02
C ALA A 28 -11.18 12.95 0.35
N GLY A 29 -10.25 13.73 0.88
CA GLY A 29 -9.66 13.43 2.19
C GLY A 29 -8.50 12.45 2.17
N TRP A 30 -8.04 12.03 0.98
CA TRP A 30 -6.97 11.05 0.86
C TRP A 30 -5.90 11.53 -0.11
N ILE A 31 -4.68 11.05 0.11
CA ILE A 31 -3.54 11.30 -0.76
C ILE A 31 -3.06 9.95 -1.28
N GLN A 32 -2.65 9.92 -2.53
CA GLN A 32 -1.98 8.75 -3.09
C GLN A 32 -0.48 9.04 -3.10
N HIS A 33 0.26 8.39 -2.23
CA HIS A 33 1.70 8.58 -2.12
C HIS A 33 2.43 7.54 -2.96
N LYS A 34 3.28 8.00 -3.87
CA LYS A 34 4.11 7.08 -4.65
C LYS A 34 5.36 6.74 -3.86
N VAL A 35 5.57 5.46 -3.62
CA VAL A 35 6.69 4.98 -2.81
C VAL A 35 8.00 5.15 -3.57
N SER A 36 8.99 5.76 -2.93
CA SER A 36 10.32 5.89 -3.50
C SER A 36 11.25 4.82 -2.92
N ALA A 37 12.41 4.68 -3.53
CA ALA A 37 13.36 3.63 -3.15
C ALA A 37 13.84 3.76 -1.70
N THR A 38 13.80 4.96 -1.14
CA THR A 38 14.27 5.19 0.23
C THR A 38 13.14 5.26 1.24
N ASP A 39 11.90 5.11 0.81
CA ASP A 39 10.76 5.23 1.70
C ASP A 39 10.65 4.03 2.63
N THR A 40 10.26 4.31 3.86
CA THR A 40 9.81 3.30 4.81
C THR A 40 8.48 3.80 5.38
N LEU A 41 7.72 2.91 6.01
CA LEU A 41 6.44 3.33 6.60
C LEU A 41 6.63 4.43 7.63
N ILE A 42 7.70 4.34 8.43
CA ILE A 42 7.99 5.37 9.42
C ILE A 42 8.31 6.70 8.76
N ARG A 43 9.11 6.68 7.70
CA ARG A 43 9.45 7.91 6.99
C ARG A 43 8.24 8.54 6.34
N ILE A 44 7.38 7.72 5.74
CA ILE A 44 6.16 8.22 5.11
C ILE A 44 5.26 8.84 6.17
N ALA A 45 5.10 8.18 7.31
CA ALA A 45 4.29 8.70 8.39
C ALA A 45 4.82 10.05 8.87
N ASN A 46 6.12 10.15 9.06
CA ASN A 46 6.73 11.41 9.50
C ASN A 46 6.51 12.51 8.49
N HIS A 47 6.62 12.19 7.22
CA HIS A 47 6.44 13.19 6.16
C HIS A 47 5.03 13.78 6.18
N TYR A 48 4.03 12.96 6.47
CA TYR A 48 2.63 13.41 6.46
C TYR A 48 2.10 13.75 7.84
N GLY A 49 2.95 13.71 8.87
CA GLY A 49 2.51 14.06 10.22
C GLY A 49 1.63 13.01 10.87
N ILE A 50 1.76 11.77 10.46
CA ILE A 50 0.99 10.66 11.02
C ILE A 50 1.72 10.15 12.26
N SER A 51 1.04 10.14 13.41
CA SER A 51 1.69 9.79 14.67
C SER A 51 2.00 8.30 14.78
N ASP A 52 1.23 7.46 14.11
CA ASP A 52 1.39 6.01 14.20
C ASP A 52 1.44 5.43 12.78
N TRP A 53 2.61 4.97 12.38
CA TRP A 53 2.80 4.46 11.03
C TRP A 53 1.98 3.19 10.76
N HIS A 54 1.52 2.50 11.78
CA HIS A 54 0.67 1.32 11.60
C HIS A 54 -0.65 1.68 10.92
N LYS A 55 -1.07 2.93 11.03
CA LYS A 55 -2.29 3.37 10.35
C LYS A 55 -2.18 3.24 8.85
N ILE A 56 -0.96 3.41 8.31
CA ILE A 56 -0.76 3.26 6.87
C ILE A 56 -1.08 1.84 6.44
N ILE A 57 -0.74 0.86 7.26
CA ILE A 57 -1.08 -0.53 6.95
C ILE A 57 -2.59 -0.73 6.97
N ASP A 58 -3.26 -0.12 7.94
CA ASP A 58 -4.72 -0.25 8.02
C ASP A 58 -5.40 0.35 6.81
N TRP A 59 -4.86 1.43 6.27
CA TRP A 59 -5.41 2.07 5.08
C TRP A 59 -5.06 1.33 3.79
N ASN A 60 -4.09 0.43 3.84
CA ASN A 60 -3.58 -0.27 2.67
C ASN A 60 -3.48 -1.77 2.97
N PRO A 61 -4.62 -2.48 2.95
CA PRO A 61 -4.66 -3.88 3.40
C PRO A 61 -3.76 -4.83 2.65
N HIS A 62 -3.28 -4.45 1.48
CA HIS A 62 -2.36 -5.31 0.72
C HIS A 62 -0.98 -5.40 1.36
N ILE A 63 -0.65 -4.51 2.30
CA ILE A 63 0.65 -4.54 2.96
C ILE A 63 0.68 -5.72 3.92
N ASN A 64 1.73 -6.54 3.81
CA ASN A 64 1.88 -7.68 4.71
C ASN A 64 2.27 -7.19 6.10
N LYS A 65 1.42 -7.45 7.08
CA LYS A 65 1.65 -6.96 8.44
C LYS A 65 2.87 -7.56 9.09
N LYS A 66 3.28 -8.73 8.65
CA LYS A 66 4.44 -9.40 9.25
C LYS A 66 5.75 -8.80 8.76
N THR A 67 5.81 -8.41 7.51
CA THR A 67 7.05 -7.89 6.93
C THR A 67 7.05 -6.37 6.83
N ASN A 68 5.86 -5.75 6.82
CA ASN A 68 5.70 -4.31 6.62
C ASN A 68 6.37 -3.82 5.34
N MET A 69 6.43 -4.69 4.34
CA MET A 69 7.16 -4.39 3.12
C MET A 69 6.32 -3.57 2.17
N ILE A 70 6.92 -2.50 1.65
CA ILE A 70 6.32 -1.70 0.59
C ILE A 70 7.28 -1.73 -0.61
N ARG A 71 6.74 -1.47 -1.80
CA ARG A 71 7.52 -1.59 -3.03
C ARG A 71 7.66 -0.24 -3.70
N THR A 72 8.86 0.03 -4.19
CA THR A 72 9.12 1.26 -4.95
C THR A 72 8.19 1.33 -6.15
N GLY A 73 7.55 2.47 -6.30
CA GLY A 73 6.65 2.72 -7.42
C GLY A 73 5.19 2.42 -7.13
N GLU A 74 4.89 1.72 -6.04
CA GLU A 74 3.49 1.50 -5.71
C GLU A 74 2.88 2.77 -5.10
N TYR A 75 1.57 2.84 -5.12
CA TYR A 75 0.85 3.96 -4.53
C TYR A 75 0.14 3.51 -3.26
N LEU A 76 0.29 4.30 -2.22
CA LEU A 76 -0.34 4.03 -0.93
C LEU A 76 -1.36 5.12 -0.62
N TRP A 77 -2.47 4.71 -0.03
CA TRP A 77 -3.47 5.67 0.44
C TRP A 77 -3.04 6.23 1.79
N ILE A 78 -3.00 7.54 1.87
CA ILE A 78 -2.66 8.25 3.10
C ILE A 78 -3.85 9.15 3.43
N LYS A 79 -4.41 9.00 4.59
CA LYS A 79 -5.54 9.84 4.99
C LYS A 79 -5.03 11.22 5.40
N LYS A 80 -5.67 12.23 4.86
CA LYS A 80 -5.36 13.61 5.23
C LYS A 80 -5.78 13.95 6.65
#